data_0ba07e48b06e51643efa454b0d32cf98
#
_entry.id   0ba07e48b06e51643efa454b0d32cf98
#
_cell.length_a   1.000
_cell.length_b   1.000
_cell.length_c   1.000
_cell.angle_alpha   90.00
_cell.angle_beta   90.00
_cell.angle_gamma   90.00
#
_symmetry.space_group_name_H-M   'P 1'
#
loop_
_entity.id
_entity.type
_entity.pdbx_description
1 polymer ?
#
loop_
_entity_poly.entity_id
_entity_poly.type
_entity_poly.pdbx_seq_one_letter_code
_entity_poly.pdbx_strand_id
1 'polypeptide(L)'
;SSASLTLTDAAVLDPADVSRITREVPGVTGVHGIRSRNRGDGAWVDLAIDVDAAMPMAQAHAVASEVERRLTATLTGVAEAFVHVEPVTPTERGWAHLSAQLRSLADGLGLGLHDLNAHAEPDGRVSVEMHIEVDARLSLGQAHALVDEFEMRARSAFPGVADVVTHIEPLVEVIEDEAGRIERAEVLAAT
;
A
#
# COMPACT_ATOMS: atom_id res chain seq x y z
N SER A 1 9.54 -18.89 -40.03
CA SER A 1 8.66 -18.96 -38.87
C SER A 1 9.42 -18.40 -37.67
N SER A 2 9.26 -17.09 -37.40
CA SER A 2 9.80 -16.44 -36.24
C SER A 2 8.82 -16.63 -35.09
N ALA A 3 9.16 -17.47 -34.11
CA ALA A 3 8.44 -17.56 -32.86
C ALA A 3 8.78 -16.31 -32.03
N SER A 4 7.80 -15.43 -31.87
CA SER A 4 7.86 -14.30 -30.93
C SER A 4 7.78 -14.89 -29.52
N LEU A 5 8.91 -14.96 -28.82
CA LEU A 5 8.93 -15.25 -27.39
C LEU A 5 8.38 -14.01 -26.68
N THR A 6 7.12 -14.05 -26.33
CA THR A 6 6.55 -13.15 -25.33
C THR A 6 7.14 -13.55 -23.99
N LEU A 7 8.16 -12.82 -23.52
CA LEU A 7 8.62 -12.90 -22.15
C LEU A 7 7.51 -12.33 -21.25
N THR A 8 6.60 -13.20 -20.84
CA THR A 8 5.73 -12.91 -19.69
C THR A 8 6.61 -13.02 -18.45
N ASP A 9 6.86 -11.91 -17.79
CA ASP A 9 7.52 -11.84 -16.49
C ASP A 9 6.54 -12.36 -15.40
N ALA A 10 6.19 -13.65 -15.50
CA ALA A 10 5.41 -14.31 -14.47
C ALA A 10 6.30 -14.44 -13.22
N ALA A 11 5.80 -14.00 -12.07
CA ALA A 11 6.48 -14.19 -10.80
C ALA A 11 6.79 -15.68 -10.61
N VAL A 12 8.07 -16.00 -10.48
CA VAL A 12 8.56 -17.39 -10.38
C VAL A 12 8.31 -17.97 -8.99
N LEU A 13 8.15 -17.07 -7.99
CA LEU A 13 7.88 -17.39 -6.59
C LEU A 13 6.63 -16.66 -6.12
N ASP A 14 5.92 -17.28 -5.17
CA ASP A 14 4.80 -16.63 -4.52
C ASP A 14 5.30 -15.47 -3.63
N PRO A 15 4.90 -14.20 -3.90
CA PRO A 15 5.30 -13.08 -3.07
C PRO A 15 4.86 -13.20 -1.61
N ALA A 16 3.79 -13.95 -1.32
CA ALA A 16 3.32 -14.18 0.03
C ALA A 16 4.30 -15.03 0.85
N ASP A 17 4.91 -16.05 0.24
CA ASP A 17 5.94 -16.87 0.89
C ASP A 17 7.22 -16.07 1.14
N VAL A 18 7.66 -15.26 0.17
CA VAL A 18 8.81 -14.36 0.34
C VAL A 18 8.56 -13.39 1.48
N SER A 19 7.38 -12.75 1.51
CA SER A 19 6.99 -11.79 2.55
C SER A 19 6.94 -12.45 3.94
N ARG A 20 6.36 -13.64 4.05
CA ARG A 20 6.27 -14.38 5.31
C ARG A 20 7.64 -14.68 5.89
N ILE A 21 8.54 -15.27 5.10
CA ILE A 21 9.91 -15.63 5.54
C ILE A 21 10.69 -14.39 5.96
N THR A 22 10.56 -13.31 5.19
CA THR A 22 11.26 -12.05 5.46
C THR A 22 10.80 -11.41 6.76
N ARG A 23 9.48 -11.41 7.04
CA ARG A 23 8.91 -10.85 8.28
C ARG A 23 9.30 -11.61 9.55
N GLU A 24 9.74 -12.87 9.44
CA GLU A 24 10.23 -13.66 10.57
C GLU A 24 11.65 -13.24 11.03
N VAL A 25 12.35 -12.40 10.27
CA VAL A 25 13.68 -11.92 10.63
C VAL A 25 13.55 -10.77 11.64
N PRO A 26 14.14 -10.90 12.84
CA PRO A 26 14.12 -9.84 13.83
C PRO A 26 14.76 -8.55 13.30
N GLY A 27 14.07 -7.43 13.48
CA GLY A 27 14.50 -6.11 12.98
C GLY A 27 13.81 -5.68 11.68
N VAL A 28 13.19 -6.60 10.95
CA VAL A 28 12.31 -6.26 9.82
C VAL A 28 10.98 -5.75 10.35
N THR A 29 10.58 -4.55 9.93
CA THR A 29 9.31 -3.91 10.32
C THR A 29 8.31 -3.82 9.18
N GLY A 30 8.77 -3.89 7.93
CA GLY A 30 7.95 -3.92 6.72
C GLY A 30 8.66 -4.67 5.60
N VAL A 31 7.90 -5.11 4.59
CA VAL A 31 8.40 -5.79 3.39
C VAL A 31 7.58 -5.33 2.21
N HIS A 32 8.24 -4.87 1.15
CA HIS A 32 7.58 -4.40 -0.07
C HIS A 32 8.47 -4.56 -1.31
N GLY A 33 7.94 -4.23 -2.49
CA GLY A 33 8.70 -4.26 -3.74
C GLY A 33 9.18 -5.64 -4.17
N ILE A 34 8.53 -6.73 -3.71
CA ILE A 34 8.94 -8.10 -4.02
C ILE A 34 8.81 -8.36 -5.52
N ARG A 35 9.93 -8.74 -6.14
CA ARG A 35 10.01 -9.16 -7.54
C ARG A 35 10.84 -10.42 -7.67
N SER A 36 10.44 -11.34 -8.53
CA SER A 36 11.22 -12.54 -8.82
C SER A 36 11.35 -12.78 -10.32
N ARG A 37 12.54 -13.20 -10.76
CA ARG A 37 12.84 -13.50 -12.17
C ARG A 37 13.64 -14.78 -12.28
N ASN A 38 13.39 -15.60 -13.29
CA ASN A 38 14.20 -16.75 -13.58
C ASN A 38 15.40 -16.38 -14.47
N ARG A 39 16.61 -16.81 -14.10
CA ARG A 39 17.85 -16.55 -14.86
C ARG A 39 18.60 -17.83 -15.27
N GLY A 40 17.90 -18.95 -15.42
CA GLY A 40 18.50 -20.18 -15.92
C GLY A 40 19.23 -21.02 -14.88
N ASP A 41 19.85 -20.40 -13.89
CA ASP A 41 20.50 -21.01 -12.72
C ASP A 41 19.59 -21.02 -11.49
N GLY A 42 18.42 -20.40 -11.59
CA GLY A 42 17.41 -20.33 -10.54
C GLY A 42 16.67 -18.99 -10.51
N ALA A 43 15.81 -18.83 -9.53
CA ALA A 43 15.08 -17.58 -9.31
C ALA A 43 15.98 -16.55 -8.60
N TRP A 44 15.93 -15.34 -9.09
CA TRP A 44 16.52 -14.16 -8.47
C TRP A 44 15.38 -13.35 -7.84
N VAL A 45 15.57 -12.94 -6.59
CA VAL A 45 14.57 -12.21 -5.81
C VAL A 45 15.11 -10.85 -5.45
N ASP A 46 14.36 -9.79 -5.79
CA ASP A 46 14.60 -8.42 -5.33
C ASP A 46 13.47 -8.03 -4.39
N LEU A 47 13.79 -7.41 -3.25
CA LEU A 47 12.79 -6.88 -2.32
C LEU A 47 13.37 -5.72 -1.51
N ALA A 48 12.48 -4.92 -0.91
CA ALA A 48 12.85 -3.93 0.07
C ALA A 48 12.32 -4.32 1.46
N ILE A 49 13.10 -4.04 2.49
CA ILE A 49 12.71 -4.19 3.89
C ILE A 49 12.78 -2.86 4.62
N ASP A 50 11.79 -2.61 5.45
CA ASP A 50 11.79 -1.50 6.39
C ASP A 50 12.50 -1.91 7.67
N VAL A 51 13.39 -1.06 8.17
CA VAL A 51 14.03 -1.20 9.48
C VAL A 51 13.87 0.11 10.27
N ASP A 52 14.10 0.05 11.59
CA ASP A 52 14.07 1.26 12.41
C ASP A 52 15.16 2.25 11.97
N ALA A 53 14.78 3.50 11.69
CA ALA A 53 15.73 4.54 11.27
C ALA A 53 16.84 4.81 12.33
N ALA A 54 16.60 4.47 13.59
CA ALA A 54 17.60 4.54 14.66
C ALA A 54 18.53 3.32 14.73
N MET A 55 18.29 2.29 13.88
CA MET A 55 19.11 1.09 13.84
C MET A 55 20.52 1.42 13.34
N PRO A 56 21.58 0.97 14.01
CA PRO A 56 22.96 1.13 13.50
C PRO A 56 23.13 0.48 12.13
N MET A 57 23.88 1.12 11.23
CA MET A 57 24.13 0.63 9.86
C MET A 57 24.64 -0.84 9.82
N ALA A 58 25.55 -1.20 10.72
CA ALA A 58 26.07 -2.57 10.80
C ALA A 58 24.98 -3.59 11.15
N GLN A 59 24.03 -3.22 12.00
CA GLN A 59 22.91 -4.07 12.35
C GLN A 59 21.89 -4.17 11.19
N ALA A 60 21.58 -3.05 10.52
CA ALA A 60 20.71 -3.04 9.36
C ALA A 60 21.27 -3.94 8.23
N HIS A 61 22.58 -3.87 7.99
CA HIS A 61 23.24 -4.77 7.03
C HIS A 61 23.16 -6.24 7.46
N ALA A 62 23.34 -6.54 8.75
CA ALA A 62 23.20 -7.90 9.26
C ALA A 62 21.76 -8.45 9.10
N VAL A 63 20.76 -7.61 9.30
CA VAL A 63 19.35 -7.96 9.04
C VAL A 63 19.12 -8.31 7.57
N ALA A 64 19.62 -7.48 6.64
CA ALA A 64 19.50 -7.74 5.20
C ALA A 64 20.17 -9.08 4.83
N SER A 65 21.40 -9.31 5.28
CA SER A 65 22.13 -10.56 5.02
C SER A 65 21.42 -11.79 5.59
N GLU A 66 20.77 -11.65 6.75
CA GLU A 66 19.97 -12.75 7.32
C GLU A 66 18.72 -13.04 6.49
N VAL A 67 18.05 -12.00 5.95
CA VAL A 67 16.92 -12.16 5.02
C VAL A 67 17.37 -12.90 3.76
N GLU A 68 18.44 -12.45 3.11
CA GLU A 68 19.02 -13.09 1.91
C GLU A 68 19.33 -14.57 2.16
N ARG A 69 20.00 -14.86 3.27
CA ARG A 69 20.34 -16.21 3.68
C ARG A 69 19.09 -17.08 3.90
N ARG A 70 18.05 -16.55 4.56
CA ARG A 70 16.82 -17.33 4.81
C ARG A 70 16.05 -17.60 3.53
N LEU A 71 15.92 -16.62 2.65
CA LEU A 71 15.23 -16.80 1.37
C LEU A 71 15.91 -17.88 0.52
N THR A 72 17.23 -17.82 0.39
CA THR A 72 18.00 -18.81 -0.38
C THR A 72 18.01 -20.20 0.27
N ALA A 73 17.96 -20.28 1.61
CA ALA A 73 17.95 -21.57 2.32
C ALA A 73 16.56 -22.22 2.39
N THR A 74 15.47 -21.43 2.38
CA THR A 74 14.12 -21.92 2.64
C THR A 74 13.32 -22.13 1.35
N LEU A 75 13.49 -21.25 0.35
CA LEU A 75 12.75 -21.34 -0.90
C LEU A 75 13.53 -22.14 -1.93
N THR A 76 12.95 -23.26 -2.34
CA THR A 76 13.55 -24.11 -3.38
C THR A 76 13.66 -23.37 -4.71
N GLY A 77 14.84 -23.39 -5.30
CA GLY A 77 15.10 -22.79 -6.61
C GLY A 77 15.48 -21.32 -6.57
N VAL A 78 15.64 -20.70 -5.38
CA VAL A 78 16.23 -19.36 -5.27
C VAL A 78 17.75 -19.48 -5.40
N ALA A 79 18.30 -18.85 -6.44
CA ALA A 79 19.74 -18.77 -6.67
C ALA A 79 20.36 -17.61 -5.89
N GLU A 80 19.67 -16.47 -5.86
CA GLU A 80 20.15 -15.24 -5.21
C GLU A 80 18.98 -14.36 -4.76
N ALA A 81 19.18 -13.65 -3.65
CA ALA A 81 18.25 -12.67 -3.12
C ALA A 81 18.99 -11.34 -2.87
N PHE A 82 18.40 -10.24 -3.29
CA PHE A 82 18.89 -8.89 -3.07
C PHE A 82 17.92 -8.14 -2.18
N VAL A 83 18.40 -7.63 -1.07
CA VAL A 83 17.61 -6.94 -0.07
C VAL A 83 18.03 -5.48 0.03
N HIS A 84 17.14 -4.57 -0.37
CA HIS A 84 17.28 -3.15 -0.12
C HIS A 84 16.79 -2.83 1.29
N VAL A 85 17.54 -2.01 2.01
CA VAL A 85 17.18 -1.59 3.37
C VAL A 85 16.69 -0.16 3.33
N GLU A 86 15.46 0.07 3.80
CA GLU A 86 14.86 1.39 3.91
C GLU A 86 14.66 1.76 5.39
N PRO A 87 15.23 2.89 5.84
CA PRO A 87 15.03 3.36 7.20
C PRO A 87 13.63 3.96 7.35
N VAL A 88 12.85 3.49 8.33
CA VAL A 88 11.51 3.98 8.60
C VAL A 88 11.41 4.46 10.05
N THR A 89 10.99 5.70 10.25
CA THR A 89 10.76 6.25 11.59
C THR A 89 9.49 5.67 12.23
N PRO A 90 9.36 5.70 13.57
CA PRO A 90 8.12 5.31 14.23
C PRO A 90 6.89 6.08 13.72
N THR A 91 7.06 7.35 13.38
CA THR A 91 5.99 8.21 12.83
C THR A 91 5.54 7.73 11.45
N GLU A 92 6.48 7.44 10.55
CA GLU A 92 6.16 6.92 9.21
C GLU A 92 5.49 5.54 9.28
N ARG A 93 5.93 4.66 10.18
CA ARG A 93 5.24 3.37 10.43
C ARG A 93 3.82 3.56 10.96
N GLY A 94 3.66 4.46 11.91
CA GLY A 94 2.34 4.81 12.46
C GLY A 94 1.42 5.35 11.39
N TRP A 95 1.94 6.22 10.54
CA TRP A 95 1.20 6.78 9.41
C TRP A 95 0.82 5.71 8.36
N ALA A 96 1.73 4.86 7.95
CA ALA A 96 1.46 3.78 6.99
C ALA A 96 0.38 2.82 7.53
N HIS A 97 0.41 2.50 8.83
CA HIS A 97 -0.59 1.68 9.47
C HIS A 97 -1.96 2.38 9.52
N LEU A 98 -2.02 3.63 9.98
CA LEU A 98 -3.24 4.42 10.06
C LEU A 98 -3.89 4.59 8.66
N SER A 99 -3.09 4.95 7.66
CA SER A 99 -3.58 5.14 6.29
C SER A 99 -4.16 3.86 5.69
N ALA A 100 -3.54 2.70 5.93
CA ALA A 100 -4.05 1.41 5.49
C ALA A 100 -5.38 1.07 6.17
N GLN A 101 -5.52 1.35 7.46
CA GLN A 101 -6.75 1.11 8.20
C GLN A 101 -7.89 2.04 7.77
N LEU A 102 -7.60 3.33 7.51
CA LEU A 102 -8.59 4.28 6.98
C LEU A 102 -9.09 3.86 5.60
N ARG A 103 -8.19 3.41 4.70
CA ARG A 103 -8.58 2.85 3.41
C ARG A 103 -9.48 1.62 3.56
N SER A 104 -9.11 0.68 4.42
CA SER A 104 -9.92 -0.51 4.68
C SER A 104 -11.31 -0.18 5.24
N LEU A 105 -11.40 0.87 6.07
CA LEU A 105 -12.68 1.36 6.59
C LEU A 105 -13.54 1.97 5.47
N ALA A 106 -12.94 2.77 4.59
CA ALA A 106 -13.61 3.37 3.43
C ALA A 106 -14.11 2.27 2.47
N ASP A 107 -13.25 1.32 2.12
CA ASP A 107 -13.60 0.16 1.27
C ASP A 107 -14.79 -0.63 1.84
N GLY A 108 -14.82 -0.82 3.17
CA GLY A 108 -15.91 -1.50 3.86
C GLY A 108 -17.26 -0.76 3.81
N LEU A 109 -17.25 0.53 3.49
CA LEU A 109 -18.42 1.38 3.27
C LEU A 109 -18.73 1.62 1.78
N GLY A 110 -17.93 1.05 0.89
CA GLY A 110 -18.04 1.28 -0.55
C GLY A 110 -17.60 2.68 -0.99
N LEU A 111 -16.69 3.29 -0.24
CA LEU A 111 -16.13 4.62 -0.51
C LEU A 111 -14.74 4.48 -1.13
N GLY A 112 -14.43 5.31 -2.14
CA GLY A 112 -13.06 5.53 -2.58
C GLY A 112 -12.34 6.51 -1.63
N LEU A 113 -11.03 6.31 -1.40
CA LEU A 113 -10.24 7.22 -0.57
C LEU A 113 -8.90 7.52 -1.24
N HIS A 114 -8.62 8.80 -1.48
CA HIS A 114 -7.35 9.27 -2.03
C HIS A 114 -6.90 10.58 -1.36
N ASP A 115 -5.73 11.08 -1.73
CA ASP A 115 -5.12 12.32 -1.25
C ASP A 115 -5.12 12.46 0.29
N LEU A 116 -4.83 11.34 0.96
CA LEU A 116 -4.79 11.27 2.41
C LEU A 116 -3.53 11.94 2.96
N ASN A 117 -3.72 13.00 3.73
CA ASN A 117 -2.68 13.78 4.38
C ASN A 117 -2.83 13.76 5.91
N ALA A 118 -1.72 13.93 6.63
CA ALA A 118 -1.70 13.99 8.09
C ALA A 118 -0.96 15.22 8.57
N HIS A 119 -1.52 15.85 9.60
CA HIS A 119 -0.94 17.00 10.28
C HIS A 119 -0.81 16.68 11.77
N ALA A 120 0.40 16.87 12.33
CA ALA A 120 0.62 16.68 13.76
C ALA A 120 -0.01 17.83 14.54
N GLU A 121 -0.76 17.49 15.57
CA GLU A 121 -1.34 18.47 16.50
C GLU A 121 -0.41 18.74 17.69
N PRO A 122 -0.53 19.92 18.32
CA PRO A 122 0.31 20.27 19.49
C PRO A 122 0.18 19.32 20.68
N ASP A 123 -0.95 18.61 20.79
CA ASP A 123 -1.23 17.64 21.85
C ASP A 123 -0.71 16.22 21.56
N GLY A 124 0.00 16.04 20.43
CA GLY A 124 0.59 14.77 20.01
C GLY A 124 -0.37 13.86 19.26
N ARG A 125 -1.61 14.30 19.01
CA ARG A 125 -2.55 13.62 18.11
C ARG A 125 -2.29 14.01 16.65
N VAL A 126 -3.06 13.45 15.75
CA VAL A 126 -2.93 13.69 14.30
C VAL A 126 -4.28 14.09 13.74
N SER A 127 -4.35 15.20 13.02
CA SER A 127 -5.50 15.53 12.15
C SER A 127 -5.25 14.95 10.76
N VAL A 128 -6.29 14.36 10.18
CA VAL A 128 -6.23 13.75 8.85
C VAL A 128 -7.18 14.48 7.90
N GLU A 129 -6.69 14.74 6.70
CA GLU A 129 -7.45 15.33 5.59
C GLU A 129 -7.42 14.37 4.40
N MET A 130 -8.56 14.18 3.73
CA MET A 130 -8.68 13.24 2.63
C MET A 130 -9.80 13.57 1.68
N HIS A 131 -9.72 13.04 0.46
CA HIS A 131 -10.79 13.04 -0.50
C HIS A 131 -11.52 11.70 -0.46
N ILE A 132 -12.86 11.77 -0.41
CA ILE A 132 -13.75 10.61 -0.38
C ILE A 132 -14.59 10.60 -1.65
N GLU A 133 -14.41 9.59 -2.47
CA GLU A 133 -15.22 9.34 -3.65
C GLU A 133 -16.45 8.53 -3.29
N VAL A 134 -17.63 9.04 -3.70
CA VAL A 134 -18.93 8.40 -3.49
C VAL A 134 -19.61 8.11 -4.82
N ASP A 135 -20.49 7.12 -4.86
CA ASP A 135 -21.29 6.82 -6.05
C ASP A 135 -22.05 8.08 -6.51
N ALA A 136 -21.76 8.54 -7.73
CA ALA A 136 -22.35 9.75 -8.32
C ALA A 136 -23.89 9.71 -8.44
N ARG A 137 -24.51 8.53 -8.28
CA ARG A 137 -25.97 8.35 -8.28
C ARG A 137 -26.63 8.68 -6.94
N LEU A 138 -25.85 8.85 -5.87
CA LEU A 138 -26.35 9.23 -4.57
C LEU A 138 -26.81 10.70 -4.57
N SER A 139 -27.88 11.01 -3.85
CA SER A 139 -28.20 12.40 -3.55
C SER A 139 -27.15 13.00 -2.61
N LEU A 140 -26.99 14.32 -2.62
CA LEU A 140 -26.05 15.01 -1.73
C LEU A 140 -26.26 14.63 -0.25
N GLY A 141 -27.51 14.51 0.19
CA GLY A 141 -27.82 14.10 1.57
C GLY A 141 -27.41 12.65 1.89
N GLN A 142 -27.55 11.75 0.93
CA GLN A 142 -27.07 10.36 1.08
C GLN A 142 -25.56 10.28 1.12
N ALA A 143 -24.88 11.04 0.23
CA ALA A 143 -23.42 11.13 0.21
C ALA A 143 -22.89 11.65 1.56
N HIS A 144 -23.43 12.75 2.07
CA HIS A 144 -23.04 13.30 3.38
C HIS A 144 -23.28 12.29 4.51
N ALA A 145 -24.43 11.63 4.57
CA ALA A 145 -24.73 10.67 5.63
C ALA A 145 -23.73 9.49 5.64
N LEU A 146 -23.28 9.04 4.46
CA LEU A 146 -22.30 7.97 4.33
C LEU A 146 -20.90 8.41 4.78
N VAL A 147 -20.53 9.63 4.45
CA VAL A 147 -19.24 10.21 4.87
C VAL A 147 -19.24 10.52 6.37
N ASP A 148 -20.34 11.02 6.93
CA ASP A 148 -20.51 11.21 8.38
C ASP A 148 -20.33 9.88 9.15
N GLU A 149 -20.87 8.79 8.58
CA GLU A 149 -20.68 7.45 9.15
C GLU A 149 -19.20 7.02 9.13
N PHE A 150 -18.52 7.25 8.01
CA PHE A 150 -17.08 7.00 7.90
C PHE A 150 -16.29 7.80 8.95
N GLU A 151 -16.50 9.11 9.05
CA GLU A 151 -15.81 9.97 10.01
C GLU A 151 -16.05 9.56 11.46
N MET A 152 -17.29 9.23 11.80
CA MET A 152 -17.64 8.74 13.15
C MET A 152 -16.90 7.44 13.48
N ARG A 153 -16.87 6.49 12.54
CA ARG A 153 -16.14 5.22 12.70
C ARG A 153 -14.64 5.44 12.80
N ALA A 154 -14.07 6.33 11.96
CA ALA A 154 -12.65 6.67 12.00
C ALA A 154 -12.25 7.28 13.34
N ARG A 155 -12.98 8.28 13.84
CA ARG A 155 -12.74 8.88 15.17
C ARG A 155 -12.86 7.86 16.31
N SER A 156 -13.83 6.94 16.21
CA SER A 156 -14.02 5.90 17.23
C SER A 156 -12.93 4.83 17.21
N ALA A 157 -12.49 4.42 16.03
CA ALA A 157 -11.48 3.37 15.88
C ALA A 157 -10.05 3.85 16.18
N PHE A 158 -9.78 5.14 15.98
CA PHE A 158 -8.43 5.72 16.08
C PHE A 158 -8.36 6.87 17.09
N PRO A 159 -8.23 6.57 18.40
CA PRO A 159 -8.16 7.61 19.45
C PRO A 159 -7.02 8.61 19.30
N GLY A 160 -5.97 8.26 18.55
CA GLY A 160 -4.86 9.14 18.19
C GLY A 160 -5.19 10.16 17.09
N VAL A 161 -6.34 10.04 16.43
CA VAL A 161 -6.81 11.02 15.46
C VAL A 161 -7.60 12.10 16.17
N ALA A 162 -7.14 13.35 16.04
CA ALA A 162 -7.75 14.52 16.64
C ALA A 162 -8.97 14.99 15.85
N ASP A 163 -8.80 15.04 14.53
CA ASP A 163 -9.84 15.46 13.60
C ASP A 163 -9.75 14.71 12.28
N VAL A 164 -10.90 14.59 11.60
CA VAL A 164 -11.03 13.97 10.28
C VAL A 164 -11.76 14.99 9.40
N VAL A 165 -11.06 15.49 8.38
CA VAL A 165 -11.60 16.42 7.39
C VAL A 165 -11.74 15.68 6.07
N THR A 166 -12.93 15.67 5.51
CA THR A 166 -13.25 14.98 4.26
C THR A 166 -13.75 15.93 3.19
N HIS A 167 -13.24 15.77 1.97
CA HIS A 167 -13.74 16.42 0.77
C HIS A 167 -14.50 15.37 -0.05
N ILE A 168 -15.79 15.59 -0.29
CA ILE A 168 -16.64 14.63 -0.98
C ILE A 168 -16.58 14.88 -2.48
N GLU A 169 -16.26 13.85 -3.23
CA GLU A 169 -16.20 13.87 -4.69
C GLU A 169 -17.05 12.75 -5.31
N PRO A 170 -17.65 12.97 -6.49
CA PRO A 170 -18.31 11.88 -7.19
C PRO A 170 -17.27 10.91 -7.75
N LEU A 171 -17.49 9.60 -7.57
CA LEU A 171 -16.69 8.57 -8.21
C LEU A 171 -16.87 8.69 -9.74
N VAL A 172 -15.77 9.03 -10.43
CA VAL A 172 -15.75 9.12 -11.89
C VAL A 172 -15.34 7.75 -12.44
N GLU A 173 -16.28 7.04 -13.08
CA GLU A 173 -15.92 5.85 -13.84
C GLU A 173 -15.01 6.25 -15.01
N VAL A 174 -13.77 5.75 -14.99
CA VAL A 174 -12.87 5.85 -16.12
C VAL A 174 -13.27 4.80 -17.14
N ILE A 175 -13.93 5.20 -18.20
CA ILE A 175 -14.27 4.30 -19.32
C ILE A 175 -13.09 4.32 -20.29
N GLU A 176 -12.40 3.18 -20.43
CA GLU A 176 -11.48 2.97 -21.56
C GLU A 176 -12.32 2.72 -22.81
N ASP A 177 -12.13 3.55 -23.84
CA ASP A 177 -12.73 3.29 -25.17
C ASP A 177 -12.04 2.08 -25.82
N GLU A 178 -12.69 1.47 -26.83
CA GLU A 178 -12.14 0.33 -27.59
C GLU A 178 -10.79 0.63 -28.30
N ALA A 179 -10.33 1.88 -28.28
CA ALA A 179 -9.06 2.33 -28.82
C ALA A 179 -7.99 2.58 -27.72
N GLY A 180 -8.29 2.29 -26.43
CA GLY A 180 -7.37 2.48 -25.31
C GLY A 180 -7.17 3.95 -24.93
N ARG A 181 -8.09 4.83 -25.27
CA ARG A 181 -8.09 6.23 -24.82
C ARG A 181 -8.87 6.35 -23.52
N ILE A 182 -8.26 7.00 -22.54
CA ILE A 182 -8.88 7.30 -21.25
C ILE A 182 -9.71 8.56 -21.41
N GLU A 183 -11.05 8.44 -21.42
CA GLU A 183 -11.95 9.58 -21.30
C GLU A 183 -12.53 9.62 -19.88
N ARG A 184 -12.43 10.79 -19.22
CA ARG A 184 -13.17 11.04 -17.99
C ARG A 184 -14.63 11.31 -18.38
N ALA A 185 -15.53 10.45 -17.96
CA ALA A 185 -16.95 10.71 -18.11
C ALA A 185 -17.34 11.81 -17.12
N GLU A 186 -17.52 13.05 -17.61
CA GLU A 186 -18.24 14.08 -16.86
C GLU A 186 -19.70 13.65 -16.76
N VAL A 187 -20.14 13.37 -15.53
CA VAL A 187 -21.57 13.20 -15.25
C VAL A 187 -22.22 14.56 -15.40
N LEU A 188 -22.76 14.82 -16.60
CA LEU A 188 -23.62 15.97 -16.83
C LEU A 188 -24.82 15.87 -15.88
N ALA A 189 -24.89 16.82 -14.93
CA ALA A 189 -26.08 17.04 -14.11
C ALA A 189 -27.28 17.23 -15.02
N ALA A 190 -28.18 16.25 -15.06
CA ALA A 190 -29.49 16.41 -15.65
C ALA A 190 -30.27 17.39 -14.79
N THR A 191 -30.64 18.50 -15.40
CA THR A 191 -31.50 19.56 -14.89
C THR A 191 -32.88 19.03 -14.50
#